data_a47bf7ad298cb0e3e8c47b42c5dc74a5
#
_entry.id   a47bf7ad298cb0e3e8c47b42c5dc74a5
#
_cell.length_a   1.000
_cell.length_b   1.000
_cell.length_c   1.000
_cell.angle_alpha   90.00
_cell.angle_beta   90.00
_cell.angle_gamma   90.00
#
_symmetry.space_group_name_H-M   'P 1'
#
loop_
_entity.id
_entity.type
_entity.pdbx_description
1 polymer ?
#
loop_
_entity_poly.entity_id
_entity_poly.type
_entity_poly.pdbx_seq_one_letter_code
_entity_poly.pdbx_strand_id
1 'polypeptide(L)'
;KLKDNEVRNGYVVFDADKLQQYYDEQIKPNLKLEREDKKVVVNNAGEVLSTETEGHDGIVIADGADTEVGARLAQVLATGTGSVNVDGKVDPKQEVKVTHRVAIDLSDRKLYAYENDTVVKTLNVVVAEGNDNVTGECVGMMCTPTGDFNVWQKLPSQDMSGTLNLADGTVETWDVKDVGFVNY
;
A
#
# COMPACT_ATOMS: atom_id res chain seq x y z
N LYS A 1 -21.28 -31.56 16.51
CA LYS A 1 -22.65 -31.58 17.05
C LYS A 1 -23.11 -33.04 17.10
N LEU A 2 -23.81 -33.44 18.19
CA LEU A 2 -24.37 -34.79 18.30
C LEU A 2 -25.51 -35.00 17.29
N LYS A 3 -25.56 -36.17 16.70
CA LYS A 3 -26.66 -36.58 15.81
C LYS A 3 -27.82 -37.06 16.68
N ASP A 4 -28.83 -36.21 16.89
CA ASP A 4 -30.13 -36.50 17.57
C ASP A 4 -30.10 -37.52 18.71
N ASN A 5 -29.17 -37.38 19.68
CA ASN A 5 -28.95 -38.27 20.80
C ASN A 5 -28.72 -39.75 20.45
N GLU A 6 -28.27 -40.04 19.24
CA GLU A 6 -27.99 -41.40 18.83
C GLU A 6 -26.71 -41.92 19.50
N VAL A 7 -26.88 -42.89 20.39
CA VAL A 7 -25.78 -43.64 21.01
C VAL A 7 -25.85 -45.06 20.45
N ARG A 8 -24.89 -45.45 19.59
CA ARG A 8 -24.77 -46.83 19.12
C ARG A 8 -23.72 -47.59 19.93
N ASN A 9 -24.12 -48.69 20.53
CA ASN A 9 -23.19 -49.55 21.29
C ASN A 9 -22.37 -48.85 22.37
N GLY A 10 -22.92 -47.81 23.00
CA GLY A 10 -22.22 -47.02 24.02
C GLY A 10 -21.28 -45.94 23.50
N TYR A 11 -21.20 -45.72 22.16
CA TYR A 11 -20.37 -44.69 21.54
C TYR A 11 -21.21 -43.48 21.15
N VAL A 12 -20.63 -42.30 21.32
CA VAL A 12 -21.21 -41.05 20.85
C VAL A 12 -21.04 -40.95 19.33
N VAL A 13 -22.13 -40.69 18.59
CA VAL A 13 -22.13 -40.51 17.15
C VAL A 13 -22.26 -39.01 16.83
N PHE A 14 -21.29 -38.48 16.13
CA PHE A 14 -21.29 -37.10 15.67
C PHE A 14 -21.90 -37.00 14.25
N ASP A 15 -22.64 -35.93 14.00
CA ASP A 15 -23.24 -35.64 12.73
C ASP A 15 -22.19 -34.98 11.82
N ALA A 16 -21.73 -35.69 10.78
CA ALA A 16 -20.70 -35.23 9.86
C ALA A 16 -21.12 -33.99 9.06
N ASP A 17 -22.41 -33.91 8.68
CA ASP A 17 -22.92 -32.79 7.87
C ASP A 17 -22.95 -31.50 8.71
N LYS A 18 -23.40 -31.59 9.97
CA LYS A 18 -23.36 -30.45 10.89
C LYS A 18 -21.94 -30.03 11.25
N LEU A 19 -21.00 -30.95 11.31
CA LEU A 19 -19.58 -30.65 11.53
C LEU A 19 -18.96 -29.99 10.29
N GLN A 20 -19.33 -30.44 9.07
CA GLN A 20 -18.90 -29.79 7.85
C GLN A 20 -19.44 -28.37 7.76
N GLN A 21 -20.72 -28.16 8.05
CA GLN A 21 -21.31 -26.83 8.09
C GLN A 21 -20.61 -25.93 9.10
N TYR A 22 -20.32 -26.44 10.30
CA TYR A 22 -19.59 -25.66 11.32
C TYR A 22 -18.18 -25.31 10.86
N TYR A 23 -17.49 -26.25 10.21
CA TYR A 23 -16.19 -26.00 9.62
C TYR A 23 -16.26 -24.89 8.56
N ASP A 24 -17.18 -24.99 7.62
CA ASP A 24 -17.33 -24.05 6.52
C ASP A 24 -17.66 -22.63 6.98
N GLU A 25 -18.50 -22.51 8.00
CA GLU A 25 -18.96 -21.21 8.51
C GLU A 25 -18.01 -20.57 9.53
N GLN A 26 -17.37 -21.37 10.40
CA GLN A 26 -16.66 -20.84 11.56
C GLN A 26 -15.15 -21.03 11.50
N ILE A 27 -14.66 -22.07 10.82
CA ILE A 27 -13.22 -22.42 10.82
C ILE A 27 -12.56 -22.00 9.51
N LYS A 28 -13.13 -22.43 8.38
CA LYS A 28 -12.59 -22.20 7.04
C LYS A 28 -12.25 -20.73 6.73
N PRO A 29 -13.06 -19.73 7.10
CA PRO A 29 -12.72 -18.31 6.82
C PRO A 29 -11.42 -17.86 7.49
N ASN A 30 -11.02 -18.54 8.60
CA ASN A 30 -9.83 -18.19 9.38
C ASN A 30 -8.59 -19.03 9.00
N LEU A 31 -8.73 -20.00 8.07
CA LEU A 31 -7.62 -20.86 7.63
C LEU A 31 -6.85 -20.34 6.42
N LYS A 32 -7.18 -19.16 5.95
CA LYS A 32 -6.48 -18.53 4.82
C LYS A 32 -5.57 -17.41 5.30
N LEU A 33 -4.45 -17.25 4.62
CA LEU A 33 -3.62 -16.07 4.68
C LEU A 33 -3.76 -15.36 3.34
N GLU A 34 -4.30 -14.14 3.36
CA GLU A 34 -4.39 -13.34 2.13
C GLU A 34 -2.97 -12.98 1.67
N ARG A 35 -2.72 -13.07 0.36
CA ARG A 35 -1.46 -12.60 -0.19
C ARG A 35 -1.37 -11.08 -0.15
N GLU A 36 -0.18 -10.57 0.00
CA GLU A 36 0.15 -9.17 -0.20
C GLU A 36 1.17 -9.07 -1.32
N ASP A 37 0.84 -8.34 -2.38
CA ASP A 37 1.72 -8.22 -3.53
C ASP A 37 2.92 -7.30 -3.22
N LYS A 38 4.08 -7.61 -3.82
CA LYS A 38 5.25 -6.76 -3.75
C LYS A 38 5.02 -5.51 -4.59
N LYS A 39 5.10 -4.30 -3.97
CA LYS A 39 4.90 -3.03 -4.65
C LYS A 39 6.23 -2.31 -4.82
N VAL A 40 6.61 -2.03 -6.07
CA VAL A 40 7.85 -1.33 -6.42
C VAL A 40 7.56 -0.06 -7.20
N VAL A 41 8.27 1.00 -6.85
CA VAL A 41 8.25 2.27 -7.60
C VAL A 41 9.26 2.19 -8.72
N VAL A 42 8.82 2.49 -9.92
CA VAL A 42 9.68 2.49 -11.12
C VAL A 42 9.72 3.87 -11.76
N ASN A 43 10.82 4.15 -12.49
CA ASN A 43 10.93 5.31 -13.34
C ASN A 43 10.25 5.06 -14.71
N ASN A 44 10.26 6.07 -15.61
CA ASN A 44 9.67 5.97 -16.94
C ASN A 44 10.36 4.92 -17.84
N ALA A 45 11.58 4.48 -17.52
CA ALA A 45 12.28 3.41 -18.21
C ALA A 45 11.95 2.02 -17.64
N GLY A 46 11.15 1.95 -16.57
CA GLY A 46 10.77 0.71 -15.89
C GLY A 46 11.82 0.20 -14.88
N GLU A 47 12.85 0.98 -14.60
CA GLU A 47 13.87 0.64 -13.60
C GLU A 47 13.33 0.87 -12.19
N VAL A 48 13.58 -0.08 -11.29
CA VAL A 48 13.12 -0.02 -9.90
C VAL A 48 13.91 1.03 -9.14
N LEU A 49 13.21 2.03 -8.60
CA LEU A 49 13.78 3.08 -7.77
C LEU A 49 13.73 2.73 -6.28
N SER A 50 12.64 2.11 -5.85
CA SER A 50 12.44 1.69 -4.45
C SER A 50 11.37 0.61 -4.34
N THR A 51 11.41 -0.12 -3.24
CA THR A 51 10.34 -1.04 -2.85
C THR A 51 9.52 -0.39 -1.75
N GLU A 52 8.21 -0.28 -1.94
CA GLU A 52 7.28 0.23 -0.93
C GLU A 52 6.80 -0.88 0.00
N THR A 53 6.46 -2.03 -0.59
CA THR A 53 5.98 -3.19 0.15
C THR A 53 6.68 -4.42 -0.39
N GLU A 54 7.30 -5.22 0.48
CA GLU A 54 7.90 -6.50 0.08
C GLU A 54 6.86 -7.57 -0.19
N GLY A 55 5.68 -7.42 0.41
CA GLY A 55 4.60 -8.38 0.31
C GLY A 55 4.95 -9.76 0.87
N HIS A 56 3.98 -10.64 0.88
CA HIS A 56 4.15 -12.06 1.25
C HIS A 56 3.19 -12.94 0.46
N ASP A 57 3.58 -14.19 0.31
CA ASP A 57 2.71 -15.20 -0.28
C ASP A 57 1.48 -15.43 0.60
N GLY A 58 0.35 -15.67 -0.04
CA GLY A 58 -0.86 -16.12 0.61
C GLY A 58 -0.87 -17.63 0.78
N ILE A 59 -1.79 -18.11 1.60
CA ILE A 59 -2.11 -19.53 1.74
C ILE A 59 -3.62 -19.70 1.59
N VAL A 60 -4.04 -20.50 0.65
CA VAL A 60 -5.43 -20.88 0.43
C VAL A 60 -5.61 -22.36 0.64
N ILE A 61 -6.82 -22.82 0.91
CA ILE A 61 -7.11 -24.25 1.01
C ILE A 61 -6.92 -24.88 -0.38
N ALA A 62 -6.20 -26.00 -0.44
CA ALA A 62 -6.01 -26.70 -1.70
C ALA A 62 -7.34 -27.27 -2.22
N ASP A 63 -7.46 -27.35 -3.54
CA ASP A 63 -8.69 -27.79 -4.20
C ASP A 63 -9.13 -29.17 -3.68
N GLY A 64 -10.34 -29.24 -3.13
CA GLY A 64 -10.92 -30.47 -2.58
C GLY A 64 -10.37 -30.93 -1.21
N ALA A 65 -9.39 -30.24 -0.63
CA ALA A 65 -8.79 -30.64 0.65
C ALA A 65 -9.74 -30.57 1.85
N ASP A 66 -10.83 -29.84 1.71
CA ASP A 66 -11.82 -29.60 2.76
C ASP A 66 -13.20 -30.26 2.55
N THR A 67 -13.35 -31.08 1.52
CA THR A 67 -14.65 -31.69 1.16
C THR A 67 -15.17 -32.68 2.19
N GLU A 68 -14.31 -33.36 2.94
CA GLU A 68 -14.68 -34.41 3.90
C GLU A 68 -14.22 -34.09 5.33
N VAL A 69 -14.02 -32.82 5.63
CA VAL A 69 -13.55 -32.40 6.96
C VAL A 69 -14.54 -32.80 8.05
N GLY A 70 -15.85 -32.65 7.79
CA GLY A 70 -16.90 -33.03 8.74
C GLY A 70 -16.87 -34.52 9.10
N ALA A 71 -16.67 -35.40 8.12
CA ALA A 71 -16.56 -36.84 8.36
C ALA A 71 -15.30 -37.21 9.15
N ARG A 72 -14.15 -36.61 8.78
CA ARG A 72 -12.88 -36.78 9.51
C ARG A 72 -12.95 -36.25 10.94
N LEU A 73 -13.60 -35.10 11.16
CA LEU A 73 -13.86 -34.56 12.49
C LEU A 73 -14.74 -35.47 13.31
N ALA A 74 -15.83 -36.03 12.74
CA ALA A 74 -16.72 -36.97 13.44
C ALA A 74 -15.94 -38.20 13.95
N GLN A 75 -15.04 -38.73 13.14
CA GLN A 75 -14.20 -39.88 13.49
C GLN A 75 -13.22 -39.54 14.64
N VAL A 76 -12.51 -38.42 14.55
CA VAL A 76 -11.56 -37.97 15.59
C VAL A 76 -12.29 -37.70 16.89
N LEU A 77 -13.44 -37.06 16.87
CA LEU A 77 -14.24 -36.77 18.06
C LEU A 77 -14.79 -38.06 18.69
N ALA A 78 -15.16 -39.07 17.90
CA ALA A 78 -15.63 -40.36 18.41
C ALA A 78 -14.54 -41.15 19.15
N THR A 79 -13.28 -41.00 18.71
CA THR A 79 -12.12 -41.63 19.38
C THR A 79 -11.55 -40.82 20.54
N GLY A 80 -11.90 -39.54 20.61
CA GLY A 80 -11.43 -38.61 21.64
C GLY A 80 -9.97 -38.14 21.44
N THR A 81 -9.27 -38.62 20.43
CA THR A 81 -7.87 -38.26 20.15
C THR A 81 -7.63 -38.18 18.64
N GLY A 82 -6.76 -37.24 18.20
CA GLY A 82 -6.37 -37.08 16.82
C GLY A 82 -6.40 -35.64 16.35
N SER A 83 -6.07 -35.44 15.08
CA SER A 83 -6.13 -34.15 14.39
C SER A 83 -6.69 -34.35 12.98
N VAL A 84 -7.30 -33.29 12.45
CA VAL A 84 -7.73 -33.23 11.05
C VAL A 84 -6.87 -32.18 10.37
N ASN A 85 -6.04 -32.60 9.41
CA ASN A 85 -5.25 -31.71 8.62
C ASN A 85 -6.04 -31.33 7.35
N VAL A 86 -5.96 -30.06 7.00
CA VAL A 86 -6.48 -29.53 5.73
C VAL A 86 -5.29 -29.01 4.95
N ASP A 87 -5.05 -29.56 3.77
CA ASP A 87 -3.91 -29.17 2.96
C ASP A 87 -4.09 -27.74 2.41
N GLY A 88 -3.04 -26.95 2.51
CA GLY A 88 -2.96 -25.61 1.97
C GLY A 88 -2.20 -25.57 0.64
N LYS A 89 -2.53 -24.57 -0.17
CA LYS A 89 -1.81 -24.24 -1.41
C LYS A 89 -1.29 -22.82 -1.29
N VAL A 90 -0.04 -22.61 -1.69
CA VAL A 90 0.55 -21.27 -1.75
C VAL A 90 -0.11 -20.48 -2.89
N ASP A 91 -0.55 -19.27 -2.57
CA ASP A 91 -0.94 -18.23 -3.52
C ASP A 91 0.22 -17.22 -3.62
N PRO A 92 1.07 -17.35 -4.66
CA PRO A 92 2.30 -16.58 -4.72
C PRO A 92 2.02 -15.09 -4.93
N LYS A 93 2.74 -14.25 -4.18
CA LYS A 93 2.72 -12.80 -4.36
C LYS A 93 3.19 -12.43 -5.77
N GLN A 94 2.65 -11.34 -6.29
CA GLN A 94 3.04 -10.78 -7.58
C GLN A 94 3.83 -9.49 -7.37
N GLU A 95 4.61 -9.08 -8.37
CA GLU A 95 5.24 -7.78 -8.39
C GLU A 95 4.36 -6.77 -9.12
N VAL A 96 3.95 -5.73 -8.41
CA VAL A 96 3.16 -4.60 -8.94
C VAL A 96 4.08 -3.41 -9.08
N LYS A 97 4.21 -2.90 -10.30
CA LYS A 97 5.00 -1.71 -10.62
C LYS A 97 4.12 -0.48 -10.61
N VAL A 98 4.55 0.56 -9.92
CA VAL A 98 3.87 1.85 -9.86
C VAL A 98 4.83 2.97 -10.21
N THR A 99 4.30 4.06 -10.76
CA THR A 99 5.04 5.32 -10.99
C THR A 99 4.49 6.38 -10.05
N HIS A 100 5.37 7.22 -9.53
CA HIS A 100 4.98 8.39 -8.75
C HIS A 100 5.30 9.66 -9.52
N ARG A 101 4.33 10.56 -9.57
CA ARG A 101 4.46 11.87 -10.20
C ARG A 101 3.80 12.94 -9.34
N VAL A 102 4.39 14.11 -9.34
CA VAL A 102 3.79 15.30 -8.75
C VAL A 102 3.56 16.31 -9.85
N ALA A 103 2.36 16.90 -9.91
CA ALA A 103 2.08 18.05 -10.74
C ALA A 103 1.72 19.24 -9.83
N ILE A 104 2.32 20.40 -10.12
CA ILE A 104 2.03 21.65 -9.41
C ILE A 104 1.33 22.57 -10.41
N ASP A 105 0.08 22.92 -10.09
CA ASP A 105 -0.68 23.92 -10.82
C ASP A 105 -0.45 25.28 -10.15
N LEU A 106 0.22 26.16 -10.88
CA LEU A 106 0.56 27.50 -10.39
C LEU A 106 -0.67 28.39 -10.28
N SER A 107 -1.65 28.24 -11.19
CA SER A 107 -2.88 29.03 -11.22
C SER A 107 -3.78 28.72 -10.02
N ASP A 108 -3.96 27.43 -9.76
CA ASP A 108 -4.79 26.94 -8.65
C ASP A 108 -4.03 26.85 -7.31
N ARG A 109 -2.71 27.02 -7.35
CA ARG A 109 -1.79 26.85 -6.20
C ARG A 109 -1.98 25.51 -5.51
N LYS A 110 -2.06 24.45 -6.33
CA LYS A 110 -2.27 23.09 -5.86
C LYS A 110 -1.18 22.16 -6.35
N LEU A 111 -0.87 21.22 -5.48
CA LEU A 111 -0.03 20.07 -5.79
C LEU A 111 -0.93 18.84 -5.88
N TYR A 112 -0.80 18.10 -6.96
CA TYR A 112 -1.44 16.81 -7.20
C TYR A 112 -0.39 15.72 -7.18
N ALA A 113 -0.47 14.81 -6.23
CA ALA A 113 0.36 13.62 -6.20
C ALA A 113 -0.37 12.47 -6.91
N TYR A 114 0.31 11.82 -7.82
CA TYR A 114 -0.20 10.71 -8.61
C TYR A 114 0.52 9.42 -8.28
N GLU A 115 -0.24 8.35 -8.20
CA GLU A 115 0.23 6.99 -8.34
C GLU A 115 -0.30 6.48 -9.69
N ASN A 116 0.59 6.17 -10.61
CA ASN A 116 0.26 5.97 -12.03
C ASN A 116 -0.52 7.20 -12.55
N ASP A 117 -1.71 7.01 -13.10
CA ASP A 117 -2.57 8.08 -13.62
C ASP A 117 -3.65 8.54 -12.63
N THR A 118 -3.62 8.03 -11.40
CA THR A 118 -4.62 8.35 -10.39
C THR A 118 -4.10 9.38 -9.40
N VAL A 119 -4.85 10.46 -9.17
CA VAL A 119 -4.54 11.43 -8.10
C VAL A 119 -4.83 10.79 -6.76
N VAL A 120 -3.79 10.59 -5.96
CA VAL A 120 -3.90 10.00 -4.62
C VAL A 120 -3.89 11.05 -3.51
N LYS A 121 -3.40 12.27 -3.81
CA LYS A 121 -3.40 13.37 -2.84
C LYS A 121 -3.40 14.72 -3.53
N THR A 122 -4.14 15.68 -2.95
CA THR A 122 -4.14 17.09 -3.36
C THR A 122 -3.79 17.96 -2.16
N LEU A 123 -2.86 18.89 -2.33
CA LEU A 123 -2.39 19.81 -1.30
C LEU A 123 -2.42 21.24 -1.82
N ASN A 124 -2.65 22.21 -0.94
CA ASN A 124 -2.40 23.61 -1.26
C ASN A 124 -0.90 23.87 -1.14
N VAL A 125 -0.35 24.64 -2.06
CA VAL A 125 1.08 25.00 -2.10
C VAL A 125 1.25 26.51 -2.21
N VAL A 126 2.40 26.96 -1.77
CA VAL A 126 2.86 28.34 -2.02
C VAL A 126 3.77 28.31 -3.24
N VAL A 127 3.50 29.19 -4.18
CA VAL A 127 4.28 29.38 -5.40
C VAL A 127 4.80 30.81 -5.42
N ALA A 128 5.99 31.00 -6.00
CA ALA A 128 6.54 32.32 -6.22
C ALA A 128 6.03 32.87 -7.55
N GLU A 129 5.48 34.08 -7.53
CA GLU A 129 4.84 34.73 -8.71
C GLU A 129 5.60 36.01 -9.14
N GLY A 130 6.89 36.07 -8.87
CA GLY A 130 7.72 37.24 -9.21
C GLY A 130 7.99 37.37 -10.70
N ASN A 131 6.93 37.45 -11.52
CA ASN A 131 7.03 37.69 -12.94
C ASN A 131 7.27 39.17 -13.23
N ASP A 132 8.02 39.45 -14.29
CA ASP A 132 8.09 40.80 -14.83
C ASP A 132 6.68 41.26 -15.25
N ASN A 133 6.25 42.41 -14.77
CA ASN A 133 4.91 42.93 -14.99
C ASN A 133 4.65 43.36 -16.46
N VAL A 134 5.70 43.44 -17.28
CA VAL A 134 5.62 43.85 -18.70
C VAL A 134 5.69 42.63 -19.62
N THR A 135 6.63 41.72 -19.36
CA THR A 135 6.86 40.56 -20.23
C THR A 135 6.15 39.29 -19.76
N GLY A 136 5.74 39.22 -18.47
CA GLY A 136 5.22 38.02 -17.85
C GLY A 136 6.27 36.93 -17.60
N GLU A 137 7.54 37.24 -17.90
CA GLU A 137 8.63 36.27 -17.75
C GLU A 137 9.08 36.18 -16.30
N CYS A 138 9.59 35.03 -15.93
CA CYS A 138 10.18 34.76 -14.63
C CYS A 138 11.45 35.57 -14.43
N VAL A 139 11.49 36.44 -13.43
CA VAL A 139 12.65 37.27 -13.13
C VAL A 139 13.45 36.68 -11.97
N GLY A 140 14.57 36.04 -12.32
CA GLY A 140 15.53 35.50 -11.35
C GLY A 140 14.94 34.38 -10.48
N MET A 141 15.23 34.43 -9.17
CA MET A 141 14.73 33.44 -8.19
C MET A 141 13.35 33.77 -7.60
N MET A 142 12.62 34.72 -8.18
CA MET A 142 11.37 35.24 -7.62
C MET A 142 10.12 34.54 -8.17
N CYS A 143 10.27 33.52 -9.02
CA CYS A 143 9.16 32.77 -9.57
C CYS A 143 9.42 31.25 -9.50
N THR A 144 8.34 30.51 -9.46
CA THR A 144 8.40 29.04 -9.58
C THR A 144 8.55 28.67 -11.04
N PRO A 145 9.64 28.01 -11.46
CA PRO A 145 9.86 27.63 -12.85
C PRO A 145 8.82 26.61 -13.32
N THR A 146 8.45 26.70 -14.61
CA THR A 146 7.57 25.74 -15.27
C THR A 146 8.39 24.74 -16.08
N GLY A 147 7.90 23.52 -16.22
CA GLY A 147 8.53 22.45 -17.00
C GLY A 147 8.39 21.09 -16.34
N ASP A 148 9.01 20.09 -16.97
CA ASP A 148 9.09 18.74 -16.45
C ASP A 148 10.46 18.53 -15.78
N PHE A 149 10.43 18.12 -14.53
CA PHE A 149 11.62 17.93 -13.70
C PHE A 149 11.64 16.53 -13.13
N ASN A 150 12.84 16.02 -12.86
CA ASN A 150 13.03 14.76 -12.14
C ASN A 150 13.68 15.04 -10.79
N VAL A 151 13.12 14.45 -9.73
CA VAL A 151 13.77 14.48 -8.41
C VAL A 151 15.02 13.61 -8.47
N TRP A 152 16.19 14.23 -8.32
CA TRP A 152 17.47 13.54 -8.33
C TRP A 152 18.12 13.41 -6.96
N GLN A 153 17.68 14.23 -5.98
CA GLN A 153 18.15 14.18 -4.61
C GLN A 153 17.00 14.44 -3.63
N LYS A 154 16.99 13.68 -2.53
CA LYS A 154 16.05 13.84 -1.42
C LYS A 154 16.84 13.95 -0.13
N LEU A 155 16.57 14.99 0.65
CA LEU A 155 17.21 15.22 1.94
C LEU A 155 16.14 15.24 3.05
N PRO A 156 16.39 14.60 4.20
CA PRO A 156 15.47 14.63 5.33
C PRO A 156 15.29 16.04 5.90
N SER A 157 16.38 16.84 5.93
CA SER A 157 16.34 18.26 6.24
C SER A 157 17.57 18.96 5.66
N GLN A 158 17.46 20.27 5.48
CA GLN A 158 18.54 21.14 5.04
C GLN A 158 18.33 22.57 5.54
N ASP A 159 19.41 23.24 5.92
CA ASP A 159 19.41 24.71 6.12
C ASP A 159 19.36 25.40 4.76
N MET A 160 18.49 26.38 4.65
CA MET A 160 18.33 27.17 3.42
C MET A 160 18.54 28.64 3.73
N SER A 161 19.36 29.31 2.94
CA SER A 161 19.61 30.75 3.04
C SER A 161 19.73 31.38 1.67
N GLY A 162 19.46 32.66 1.58
CA GLY A 162 19.58 33.39 0.34
C GLY A 162 19.57 34.91 0.54
N THR A 163 19.81 35.58 -0.57
CA THR A 163 19.79 37.06 -0.64
C THR A 163 18.91 37.45 -1.80
N LEU A 164 17.96 38.33 -1.56
CA LEU A 164 17.09 38.92 -2.57
C LEU A 164 17.51 40.36 -2.80
N ASN A 165 17.80 40.73 -4.04
CA ASN A 165 17.99 42.10 -4.46
C ASN A 165 16.66 42.60 -5.04
N LEU A 166 16.00 43.48 -4.32
CA LEU A 166 14.72 44.03 -4.73
C LEU A 166 14.92 45.16 -5.75
N ALA A 167 13.87 45.41 -6.57
CA ALA A 167 13.92 46.42 -7.64
C ALA A 167 14.15 47.86 -7.16
N ASP A 168 13.86 48.17 -5.90
CA ASP A 168 14.12 49.44 -5.27
C ASP A 168 15.56 49.61 -4.75
N GLY A 169 16.43 48.59 -4.97
CA GLY A 169 17.80 48.55 -4.52
C GLY A 169 17.98 48.03 -3.07
N THR A 170 16.90 47.61 -2.42
CA THR A 170 16.97 46.99 -1.10
C THR A 170 17.51 45.56 -1.23
N VAL A 171 18.32 45.14 -0.26
CA VAL A 171 18.85 43.79 -0.15
C VAL A 171 18.26 43.14 1.08
N GLU A 172 17.50 42.08 0.87
CA GLU A 172 16.94 41.23 1.93
C GLU A 172 17.69 39.90 2.00
N THR A 173 18.05 39.49 3.22
CA THR A 173 18.64 38.17 3.49
C THR A 173 17.68 37.32 4.28
N TRP A 174 17.63 36.08 3.96
CA TRP A 174 16.84 35.09 4.70
C TRP A 174 17.69 33.87 5.06
N ASP A 175 17.42 33.29 6.22
CA ASP A 175 18.09 32.09 6.72
C ASP A 175 17.03 31.26 7.48
N VAL A 176 16.70 30.06 6.92
CA VAL A 176 15.74 29.13 7.51
C VAL A 176 16.47 27.86 7.84
N LYS A 177 16.40 27.45 9.11
CA LYS A 177 17.04 26.23 9.60
C LYS A 177 16.10 25.04 9.53
N ASP A 178 16.69 23.85 9.35
CA ASP A 178 15.99 22.56 9.43
C ASP A 178 14.74 22.45 8.52
N VAL A 179 14.83 22.94 7.28
CA VAL A 179 13.75 22.76 6.30
C VAL A 179 13.63 21.26 6.01
N GLY A 180 12.50 20.65 6.37
CA GLY A 180 12.29 19.21 6.26
C GLY A 180 11.89 18.77 4.86
N PHE A 181 12.26 17.54 4.49
CA PHE A 181 11.81 16.83 3.27
C PHE A 181 12.16 17.56 1.97
N VAL A 182 13.38 18.05 1.85
CA VAL A 182 13.85 18.79 0.66
C VAL A 182 14.06 17.84 -0.53
N ASN A 183 13.54 18.23 -1.68
CA ASN A 183 13.69 17.51 -2.95
C ASN A 183 14.33 18.44 -3.99
N TYR A 184 15.34 17.94 -4.69
CA TYR A 184 16.01 18.61 -5.80
C TYR A 184 15.82 17.85 -7.09
#